data_7c5490206ce7e29d0df907d0e6ca820e
#
_entry.id   7c5490206ce7e29d0df907d0e6ca820e
#
_cell.length_a   1.000
_cell.length_b   1.000
_cell.length_c   1.000
_cell.angle_alpha   90.00
_cell.angle_beta   90.00
_cell.angle_gamma   90.00
#
_symmetry.space_group_name_H-M   'P 1'
#
loop_
_entity.id
_entity.type
_entity.pdbx_description
1 polymer ?
#
loop_
_entity_poly.entity_id
_entity_poly.type
_entity_poly.pdbx_seq_one_letter_code
_entity_poly.pdbx_strand_id
1 'polypeptide(L)'
;MKKILFLACLALGVSACEKDPDLSNLDGNMVVYTDYDNSTDFSAYTTYFLPDSILEAGAIRASYWKDENAQTLIKEVEANLNSRGYTRITDPEKKDEADFGVQLSYIAETTQVVTGGYWNGWWDTGFWGPWWGGGWYYPYPVTYSYDTGTLIMEMVDLRQPADKSNQNKLPVIWHAYASGLLYGNSHFNMQLTLNAVNQAFAQSPYLSNKQ
;
A
#
# COMPACT_ATOMS: atom_id res chain seq x y z
N MET A 1 64.15 -18.87 19.85
CA MET A 1 63.54 -17.58 19.48
C MET A 1 62.53 -17.74 18.34
N LYS A 2 61.58 -18.68 18.41
CA LYS A 2 60.58 -18.94 17.35
C LYS A 2 59.14 -19.11 17.86
N LYS A 3 58.83 -18.64 19.09
CA LYS A 3 57.50 -18.81 19.71
C LYS A 3 56.78 -17.51 20.07
N ILE A 4 57.28 -16.34 19.70
CA ILE A 4 56.70 -15.04 20.06
C ILE A 4 55.98 -14.39 18.86
N LEU A 5 56.10 -14.95 17.64
CA LEU A 5 55.52 -14.36 16.43
C LEU A 5 54.08 -14.83 16.11
N PHE A 6 53.51 -15.72 16.90
CA PHE A 6 52.17 -16.30 16.64
C PHE A 6 51.05 -15.67 17.49
N LEU A 7 51.38 -14.76 18.41
CA LEU A 7 50.38 -14.14 19.29
C LEU A 7 49.95 -12.73 18.89
N ALA A 8 50.53 -12.18 17.81
CA ALA A 8 50.25 -10.81 17.37
C ALA A 8 49.18 -10.71 16.27
N CYS A 9 48.72 -11.83 15.69
CA CYS A 9 47.72 -11.82 14.60
C CYS A 9 46.26 -12.09 15.03
N LEU A 10 46.00 -12.24 16.34
CA LEU A 10 44.65 -12.57 16.83
C LEU A 10 43.89 -11.37 17.41
N ALA A 11 44.40 -10.15 17.27
CA ALA A 11 43.82 -8.96 17.94
C ALA A 11 43.24 -7.92 16.95
N LEU A 12 43.03 -8.26 15.64
CA LEU A 12 42.55 -7.32 14.64
C LEU A 12 41.20 -7.72 13.98
N GLY A 13 40.35 -8.41 14.69
CA GLY A 13 39.18 -8.96 14.07
C GLY A 13 37.89 -8.83 14.85
N VAL A 14 37.54 -7.72 15.52
CA VAL A 14 36.17 -7.45 15.96
C VAL A 14 35.98 -5.94 16.21
N SER A 15 35.87 -5.16 15.14
CA SER A 15 35.14 -3.91 15.19
C SER A 15 34.21 -3.83 13.98
N ALA A 16 33.38 -4.86 13.81
CA ALA A 16 32.09 -4.67 13.16
C ALA A 16 31.24 -3.87 14.17
N CYS A 17 31.29 -2.55 14.10
CA CYS A 17 30.24 -1.73 14.65
C CYS A 17 29.00 -2.07 13.84
N GLU A 18 28.29 -3.11 14.25
CA GLU A 18 26.88 -3.27 13.95
C GLU A 18 26.22 -2.10 14.66
N LYS A 19 25.87 -1.08 13.87
CA LYS A 19 25.08 0.05 14.36
C LYS A 19 23.74 -0.57 14.68
N ASP A 20 23.48 -0.80 15.96
CA ASP A 20 22.15 -1.28 16.40
C ASP A 20 21.09 -0.39 15.74
N PRO A 21 20.11 -0.96 15.05
CA PRO A 21 19.04 -0.16 14.46
C PRO A 21 18.39 0.64 15.60
N ASP A 22 18.23 1.94 15.36
CA ASP A 22 17.53 2.81 16.32
C ASP A 22 16.07 2.38 16.42
N LEU A 23 15.75 1.56 17.40
CA LEU A 23 14.41 1.04 17.68
C LEU A 23 13.54 2.05 18.43
N SER A 24 14.06 3.23 18.78
CA SER A 24 13.31 4.25 19.54
C SER A 24 12.15 4.85 18.76
N ASN A 25 12.13 4.66 17.42
CA ASN A 25 11.05 5.08 16.51
C ASN A 25 10.16 3.92 16.05
N LEU A 26 10.39 2.71 16.49
CA LEU A 26 9.47 1.61 16.29
C LEU A 26 8.40 1.70 17.38
N ASP A 27 7.30 2.35 17.06
CA ASP A 27 6.08 2.18 17.84
C ASP A 27 5.69 0.71 17.70
N GLY A 28 5.83 -0.07 18.76
CA GLY A 28 5.69 -1.53 18.76
C GLY A 28 4.27 -2.03 18.36
N ASN A 29 3.39 -1.12 17.98
CA ASN A 29 2.01 -1.37 17.57
C ASN A 29 1.79 -1.19 16.06
N MET A 30 2.76 -0.69 15.28
CA MET A 30 2.59 -0.57 13.83
C MET A 30 2.67 -1.95 13.16
N VAL A 31 1.64 -2.29 12.42
CA VAL A 31 1.60 -3.50 11.59
C VAL A 31 1.48 -3.10 10.13
N VAL A 32 2.35 -3.63 9.27
CA VAL A 32 2.24 -3.50 7.81
C VAL A 32 2.03 -4.89 7.22
N TYR A 33 0.95 -5.07 6.51
CA TYR A 33 0.58 -6.30 5.83
C TYR A 33 0.43 -6.05 4.33
N THR A 34 0.85 -7.01 3.52
CA THR A 34 0.68 -6.99 2.06
C THR A 34 0.22 -8.33 1.56
N ASP A 35 -0.64 -8.31 0.53
CA ASP A 35 -1.12 -9.49 -0.16
C ASP A 35 -1.35 -9.16 -1.64
N TYR A 36 -1.44 -10.18 -2.51
CA TYR A 36 -1.62 -9.99 -3.94
C TYR A 36 -2.18 -11.23 -4.63
N ASP A 37 -2.73 -11.02 -5.82
CA ASP A 37 -3.08 -12.11 -6.72
C ASP A 37 -1.81 -12.71 -7.34
N ASN A 38 -1.44 -13.90 -6.93
CA ASN A 38 -0.24 -14.59 -7.39
C ASN A 38 -0.30 -15.01 -8.87
N SER A 39 -1.45 -14.90 -9.53
CA SER A 39 -1.59 -15.10 -10.96
C SER A 39 -1.30 -13.84 -11.78
N THR A 40 -1.15 -12.68 -11.12
CA THR A 40 -0.91 -11.40 -11.78
C THR A 40 0.55 -11.26 -12.23
N ASP A 41 0.73 -10.97 -13.52
CA ASP A 41 2.03 -10.57 -14.07
C ASP A 41 2.18 -9.04 -13.98
N PHE A 42 2.80 -8.55 -12.92
CA PHE A 42 3.02 -7.12 -12.69
C PHE A 42 3.94 -6.47 -13.72
N SER A 43 4.77 -7.24 -14.44
CA SER A 43 5.63 -6.71 -15.50
C SER A 43 4.85 -6.29 -16.75
N ALA A 44 3.64 -6.76 -16.90
CA ALA A 44 2.77 -6.46 -18.03
C ALA A 44 2.01 -5.13 -17.90
N TYR A 45 2.11 -4.44 -16.74
CA TYR A 45 1.48 -3.14 -16.50
C TYR A 45 2.50 -2.02 -16.72
N THR A 46 2.06 -0.87 -17.25
CA THR A 46 2.93 0.29 -17.52
C THR A 46 2.39 1.57 -16.91
N THR A 47 1.08 1.75 -16.90
CA THR A 47 0.44 2.99 -16.49
C THR A 47 -0.51 2.77 -15.32
N TYR A 48 -0.64 3.80 -14.47
CA TYR A 48 -1.59 3.77 -13.37
C TYR A 48 -2.29 5.11 -13.19
N PHE A 49 -3.48 5.06 -12.61
CA PHE A 49 -4.18 6.22 -12.10
C PHE A 49 -4.24 6.19 -10.58
N LEU A 50 -3.91 7.31 -9.95
CA LEU A 50 -3.95 7.53 -8.50
C LEU A 50 -4.68 8.83 -8.22
N PRO A 51 -5.82 8.83 -7.51
CA PRO A 51 -6.55 10.03 -7.12
C PRO A 51 -5.71 11.01 -6.29
N ASP A 52 -6.03 12.30 -6.38
CA ASP A 52 -5.42 13.36 -5.56
C ASP A 52 -6.09 13.49 -4.17
N SER A 53 -6.71 12.42 -3.72
CA SER A 53 -7.38 12.36 -2.42
C SER A 53 -7.34 10.96 -1.83
N ILE A 54 -7.41 10.89 -0.50
CA ILE A 54 -7.49 9.65 0.26
C ILE A 54 -8.94 9.51 0.73
N LEU A 55 -9.57 8.36 0.44
CA LEU A 55 -10.93 8.09 0.84
C LEU A 55 -11.02 7.86 2.35
N GLU A 56 -11.91 8.56 3.03
CA GLU A 56 -12.27 8.27 4.42
C GLU A 56 -13.27 7.11 4.45
N ALA A 57 -12.77 5.95 4.83
CA ALA A 57 -13.52 4.71 4.85
C ALA A 57 -14.35 4.58 6.13
N GLY A 58 -15.57 4.06 6.00
CA GLY A 58 -16.51 3.87 7.12
C GLY A 58 -17.49 5.03 7.34
N ALA A 59 -17.33 6.16 6.67
CA ALA A 59 -18.29 7.25 6.72
C ALA A 59 -19.58 6.89 5.97
N ILE A 60 -20.73 7.38 6.45
CA ILE A 60 -22.05 7.18 5.78
C ILE A 60 -22.08 7.86 4.40
N ARG A 61 -21.28 8.90 4.22
CA ARG A 61 -21.09 9.59 2.96
C ARG A 61 -19.60 9.61 2.64
N ALA A 62 -19.24 9.48 1.36
CA ALA A 62 -17.87 9.61 0.93
C ALA A 62 -17.27 10.94 1.43
N SER A 63 -16.20 10.84 2.18
CA SER A 63 -15.41 11.94 2.69
C SER A 63 -13.97 11.75 2.22
N TYR A 64 -13.24 12.85 2.00
CA TYR A 64 -11.93 12.81 1.39
C TYR A 64 -10.91 13.65 2.15
N TRP A 65 -9.81 13.02 2.48
CA TRP A 65 -8.65 13.68 3.03
C TRP A 65 -7.79 14.24 1.89
N LYS A 66 -7.60 15.58 1.85
CA LYS A 66 -6.97 16.31 0.73
C LYS A 66 -5.92 17.33 1.16
N ASP A 67 -5.64 17.46 2.45
CA ASP A 67 -4.69 18.43 2.98
C ASP A 67 -3.23 18.13 2.59
N GLU A 68 -2.29 18.92 3.07
CA GLU A 68 -0.87 18.76 2.81
C GLU A 68 -0.33 17.36 3.22
N ASN A 69 -0.85 16.79 4.29
CA ASN A 69 -0.46 15.48 4.75
C ASN A 69 -0.93 14.39 3.78
N ALA A 70 -2.18 14.47 3.30
CA ALA A 70 -2.69 13.57 2.27
C ALA A 70 -1.85 13.67 1.00
N GLN A 71 -1.51 14.90 0.55
CA GLN A 71 -0.68 15.09 -0.63
C GLN A 71 0.73 14.52 -0.45
N THR A 72 1.29 14.59 0.75
CA THR A 72 2.58 13.99 1.07
C THR A 72 2.55 12.47 0.95
N LEU A 73 1.50 11.83 1.46
CA LEU A 73 1.31 10.38 1.34
C LEU A 73 1.10 9.93 -0.12
N ILE A 74 0.28 10.67 -0.87
CA ILE A 74 0.03 10.39 -2.29
C ILE A 74 1.34 10.48 -3.09
N LYS A 75 2.17 11.51 -2.85
CA LYS A 75 3.48 11.64 -3.49
C LYS A 75 4.44 10.50 -3.13
N GLU A 76 4.40 10.01 -1.90
CA GLU A 76 5.25 8.88 -1.48
C GLU A 76 4.84 7.60 -2.20
N VAL A 77 3.53 7.33 -2.34
CA VAL A 77 3.03 6.20 -3.13
C VAL A 77 3.41 6.36 -4.60
N GLU A 78 3.24 7.56 -5.17
CA GLU A 78 3.66 7.86 -6.55
C GLU A 78 5.16 7.62 -6.75
N ALA A 79 6.02 8.10 -5.84
CA ALA A 79 7.46 7.90 -5.92
C ALA A 79 7.84 6.40 -5.90
N ASN A 80 7.17 5.61 -5.05
CA ASN A 80 7.36 4.17 -5.00
C ASN A 80 6.97 3.47 -6.30
N LEU A 81 5.82 3.82 -6.88
CA LEU A 81 5.35 3.25 -8.15
C LEU A 81 6.24 3.65 -9.33
N ASN A 82 6.59 4.94 -9.43
CA ASN A 82 7.47 5.43 -10.48
C ASN A 82 8.87 4.80 -10.40
N SER A 83 9.38 4.59 -9.18
CA SER A 83 10.67 3.91 -8.98
C SER A 83 10.68 2.47 -9.48
N ARG A 84 9.52 1.85 -9.60
CA ARG A 84 9.28 0.48 -10.09
C ARG A 84 9.00 0.42 -11.59
N GLY A 85 9.01 1.58 -12.27
CA GLY A 85 8.87 1.68 -13.72
C GLY A 85 7.46 1.98 -14.21
N TYR A 86 6.48 2.15 -13.32
CA TYR A 86 5.14 2.55 -13.70
C TYR A 86 5.06 4.07 -13.94
N THR A 87 4.13 4.50 -14.78
CA THR A 87 3.91 5.91 -15.13
C THR A 87 2.50 6.35 -14.72
N ARG A 88 2.40 7.44 -13.97
CA ARG A 88 1.11 7.97 -13.53
C ARG A 88 0.39 8.69 -14.65
N ILE A 89 -0.89 8.38 -14.89
CA ILE A 89 -1.83 9.21 -15.64
C ILE A 89 -2.39 10.23 -14.65
N THR A 90 -2.20 11.52 -14.92
CA THR A 90 -2.60 12.61 -14.03
C THR A 90 -3.91 13.28 -14.44
N ASP A 91 -4.35 13.07 -15.68
CA ASP A 91 -5.61 13.60 -16.20
C ASP A 91 -6.79 12.72 -15.75
N PRO A 92 -7.71 13.22 -14.90
CA PRO A 92 -8.85 12.44 -14.45
C PRO A 92 -9.81 11.97 -15.56
N GLU A 93 -9.82 12.68 -16.68
CA GLU A 93 -10.63 12.33 -17.86
C GLU A 93 -10.08 11.08 -18.59
N LYS A 94 -8.81 10.73 -18.32
CA LYS A 94 -8.09 9.61 -18.93
C LYS A 94 -7.83 8.47 -17.95
N LYS A 95 -8.49 8.43 -16.81
CA LYS A 95 -8.28 7.39 -15.82
C LYS A 95 -8.57 5.97 -16.33
N ASP A 96 -9.45 5.84 -17.31
CA ASP A 96 -9.80 4.59 -17.99
C ASP A 96 -8.77 4.13 -19.02
N GLU A 97 -7.77 4.98 -19.35
CA GLU A 97 -6.61 4.61 -20.16
C GLU A 97 -5.50 3.96 -19.32
N ALA A 98 -5.60 3.97 -17.99
CA ALA A 98 -4.61 3.35 -17.11
C ALA A 98 -4.75 1.82 -17.10
N ASP A 99 -3.60 1.13 -16.98
CA ASP A 99 -3.59 -0.33 -16.83
C ASP A 99 -4.15 -0.77 -15.48
N PHE A 100 -3.88 0.01 -14.41
CA PHE A 100 -4.43 -0.23 -13.08
C PHE A 100 -4.78 1.07 -12.34
N GLY A 101 -5.75 0.97 -11.47
CA GLY A 101 -6.12 2.03 -10.52
C GLY A 101 -5.48 1.78 -9.16
N VAL A 102 -5.10 2.85 -8.48
CA VAL A 102 -4.64 2.81 -7.09
C VAL A 102 -5.60 3.61 -6.24
N GLN A 103 -6.10 3.02 -5.16
CA GLN A 103 -6.89 3.74 -4.18
C GLN A 103 -6.20 3.73 -2.83
N LEU A 104 -6.15 4.89 -2.22
CA LEU A 104 -5.79 5.05 -0.82
C LEU A 104 -7.05 5.29 -0.02
N SER A 105 -7.20 4.56 1.07
CA SER A 105 -8.31 4.74 2.01
C SER A 105 -7.78 4.75 3.43
N TYR A 106 -8.41 5.51 4.33
CA TYR A 106 -8.08 5.42 5.74
C TYR A 106 -9.33 5.23 6.59
N ILE A 107 -9.17 4.54 7.71
CA ILE A 107 -10.25 4.25 8.65
C ILE A 107 -10.17 5.23 9.82
N ALA A 108 -11.14 6.15 9.90
CA ALA A 108 -11.18 7.20 10.90
C ALA A 108 -11.83 6.73 12.24
N GLU A 109 -12.89 5.94 12.20
CA GLU A 109 -13.75 5.75 13.37
C GLU A 109 -14.22 4.31 13.64
N THR A 110 -14.02 3.36 12.75
CA THR A 110 -14.70 2.05 12.86
C THR A 110 -13.78 0.87 12.59
N THR A 111 -13.83 -0.14 13.45
CA THR A 111 -13.24 -1.45 13.15
C THR A 111 -14.04 -2.14 12.07
N GLN A 112 -13.39 -2.57 10.99
CA GLN A 112 -13.99 -3.30 9.89
C GLN A 112 -13.34 -4.67 9.75
N VAL A 113 -14.14 -5.69 9.48
CA VAL A 113 -13.66 -7.04 9.20
C VAL A 113 -14.08 -7.42 7.79
N VAL A 114 -13.11 -7.75 6.95
CA VAL A 114 -13.32 -8.25 5.59
C VAL A 114 -13.07 -9.74 5.58
N THR A 115 -14.04 -10.52 5.14
CA THR A 115 -13.93 -11.97 5.04
C THR A 115 -14.51 -12.47 3.71
N GLY A 116 -13.79 -13.38 3.04
CA GLY A 116 -14.39 -14.21 2.00
C GLY A 116 -14.48 -13.63 0.61
N GLY A 117 -13.51 -12.87 0.11
CA GLY A 117 -13.35 -12.63 -1.33
C GLY A 117 -14.33 -11.65 -2.01
N TYR A 118 -15.36 -11.19 -1.33
CA TYR A 118 -16.32 -10.22 -1.87
C TYR A 118 -16.49 -9.07 -0.90
N TRP A 119 -15.79 -7.97 -1.18
CA TRP A 119 -15.90 -6.76 -0.40
C TRP A 119 -16.45 -5.61 -1.24
N ASN A 120 -17.45 -4.89 -0.74
CA ASN A 120 -18.08 -3.75 -1.42
C ASN A 120 -17.84 -2.42 -0.68
N GLY A 121 -16.98 -2.41 0.35
CA GLY A 121 -17.01 -1.36 1.36
C GLY A 121 -16.33 -0.05 0.98
N TRP A 122 -15.29 -0.09 0.17
CA TRP A 122 -14.44 1.08 -0.06
C TRP A 122 -14.49 1.65 -1.47
N TRP A 123 -15.31 1.07 -2.33
CA TRP A 123 -15.44 1.55 -3.70
C TRP A 123 -16.05 2.95 -3.73
N ASP A 124 -15.27 3.91 -4.19
CA ASP A 124 -15.75 5.24 -4.45
C ASP A 124 -16.41 5.32 -5.83
N THR A 125 -17.71 5.02 -5.89
CA THR A 125 -18.49 5.12 -7.12
C THR A 125 -18.54 6.53 -7.68
N GLY A 126 -18.38 7.55 -6.82
CA GLY A 126 -18.35 8.96 -7.23
C GLY A 126 -17.10 9.30 -8.03
N PHE A 127 -15.98 8.69 -7.67
CA PHE A 127 -14.71 8.92 -8.33
C PHE A 127 -14.47 7.98 -9.51
N TRP A 128 -14.61 6.66 -9.29
CA TRP A 128 -14.34 5.66 -10.33
C TRP A 128 -15.46 5.58 -11.37
N GLY A 129 -16.69 6.01 -10.99
CA GLY A 129 -17.85 6.05 -11.87
C GLY A 129 -18.55 4.71 -12.05
N PRO A 130 -19.69 4.72 -12.74
CA PRO A 130 -20.53 3.52 -12.92
C PRO A 130 -20.00 2.52 -13.96
N TRP A 131 -18.97 2.87 -14.73
CA TRP A 131 -18.43 2.06 -15.80
C TRP A 131 -17.87 0.71 -15.34
N TRP A 132 -17.38 0.66 -14.10
CA TRP A 132 -16.82 -0.56 -13.50
C TRP A 132 -17.81 -1.24 -12.53
N GLY A 133 -19.10 -1.10 -12.77
CA GLY A 133 -20.17 -2.00 -12.33
C GLY A 133 -20.44 -2.12 -10.84
N GLY A 134 -19.81 -1.34 -9.99
CA GLY A 134 -20.15 -1.33 -8.56
C GLY A 134 -19.16 -1.96 -7.64
N GLY A 135 -17.87 -1.84 -7.94
CA GLY A 135 -16.82 -2.15 -7.00
C GLY A 135 -15.74 -3.09 -7.53
N TRP A 136 -14.97 -3.59 -6.63
CA TRP A 136 -13.93 -4.58 -6.90
C TRP A 136 -14.10 -5.83 -6.04
N TYR A 137 -13.33 -6.85 -6.34
CA TYR A 137 -13.29 -8.09 -5.58
C TYR A 137 -11.84 -8.56 -5.43
N TYR A 138 -11.61 -9.34 -4.40
CA TYR A 138 -10.33 -10.02 -4.24
C TYR A 138 -10.41 -11.39 -4.90
N PRO A 139 -9.60 -11.69 -5.93
CA PRO A 139 -9.59 -12.99 -6.58
C PRO A 139 -8.90 -14.08 -5.74
N TYR A 140 -8.48 -13.74 -4.53
CA TYR A 140 -7.83 -14.62 -3.56
C TYR A 140 -8.54 -14.53 -2.20
N PRO A 141 -8.42 -15.57 -1.34
CA PRO A 141 -9.04 -15.55 -0.02
C PRO A 141 -8.46 -14.45 0.86
N VAL A 142 -9.31 -13.60 1.42
CA VAL A 142 -8.89 -12.52 2.32
C VAL A 142 -9.62 -12.59 3.65
N THR A 143 -8.92 -12.29 4.72
CA THR A 143 -9.48 -12.04 6.04
C THR A 143 -8.68 -10.90 6.66
N TYR A 144 -9.25 -9.70 6.62
CA TYR A 144 -8.62 -8.51 7.17
C TYR A 144 -9.48 -7.94 8.29
N SER A 145 -8.80 -7.42 9.31
CA SER A 145 -9.42 -6.62 10.37
C SER A 145 -8.75 -5.26 10.39
N TYR A 146 -9.54 -4.23 10.25
CA TYR A 146 -9.05 -2.85 10.21
C TYR A 146 -9.52 -2.10 11.45
N ASP A 147 -8.58 -1.52 12.14
CA ASP A 147 -8.83 -0.65 13.29
C ASP A 147 -8.76 0.83 12.88
N THR A 148 -9.29 1.68 13.74
CA THR A 148 -9.13 3.13 13.60
C THR A 148 -7.66 3.51 13.43
N GLY A 149 -7.37 4.39 12.47
CA GLY A 149 -6.00 4.78 12.14
C GLY A 149 -5.28 3.80 11.22
N THR A 150 -6.02 3.01 10.44
CA THR A 150 -5.45 2.16 9.40
C THR A 150 -5.44 2.87 8.05
N LEU A 151 -4.29 2.88 7.37
CA LEU A 151 -4.17 3.26 5.97
C LEU A 151 -4.25 1.99 5.12
N ILE A 152 -5.06 2.02 4.08
CA ILE A 152 -5.26 0.93 3.12
C ILE A 152 -4.81 1.42 1.75
N MET A 153 -4.11 0.57 1.03
CA MET A 153 -3.66 0.78 -0.35
C MET A 153 -4.10 -0.41 -1.19
N GLU A 154 -4.81 -0.16 -2.28
CA GLU A 154 -5.30 -1.20 -3.17
C GLU A 154 -4.96 -0.88 -4.62
N MET A 155 -4.51 -1.88 -5.37
CA MET A 155 -4.32 -1.82 -6.82
C MET A 155 -5.35 -2.70 -7.50
N VAL A 156 -6.04 -2.15 -8.49
CA VAL A 156 -7.14 -2.79 -9.21
C VAL A 156 -6.82 -2.84 -10.69
N ASP A 157 -6.93 -4.01 -11.32
CA ASP A 157 -6.71 -4.16 -12.76
C ASP A 157 -7.86 -3.50 -13.54
N LEU A 158 -7.54 -2.47 -14.33
CA LEU A 158 -8.49 -1.74 -15.17
C LEU A 158 -8.55 -2.27 -16.61
N ARG A 159 -7.63 -3.13 -17.02
CA ARG A 159 -7.55 -3.71 -18.37
C ARG A 159 -8.58 -4.82 -18.59
N GLN A 160 -9.01 -5.45 -17.50
CA GLN A 160 -10.00 -6.51 -17.63
C GLN A 160 -11.41 -5.92 -17.75
N PRO A 161 -12.19 -6.34 -18.76
CA PRO A 161 -13.60 -6.04 -18.73
C PRO A 161 -14.20 -6.65 -17.47
N ALA A 162 -14.99 -5.86 -16.76
CA ALA A 162 -15.66 -6.30 -15.56
C ALA A 162 -16.30 -7.69 -15.77
N ASP A 163 -15.84 -8.68 -15.00
CA ASP A 163 -16.29 -10.06 -15.18
C ASP A 163 -17.77 -10.17 -14.82
N LYS A 164 -18.57 -10.58 -15.80
CA LYS A 164 -20.02 -10.80 -15.62
C LYS A 164 -20.33 -11.84 -14.54
N SER A 165 -19.43 -12.81 -14.30
CA SER A 165 -19.54 -13.80 -13.24
C SER A 165 -19.38 -13.18 -11.84
N ASN A 166 -18.65 -12.08 -11.73
CA ASN A 166 -18.38 -11.33 -10.50
C ASN A 166 -19.16 -10.01 -10.40
N GLN A 167 -20.38 -9.96 -10.95
CA GLN A 167 -21.26 -8.80 -10.89
C GLN A 167 -20.64 -7.52 -11.48
N ASN A 168 -19.84 -7.65 -12.53
CA ASN A 168 -19.08 -6.56 -13.17
C ASN A 168 -18.09 -5.85 -12.24
N LYS A 169 -17.49 -6.56 -11.31
CA LYS A 169 -16.45 -6.02 -10.42
C LYS A 169 -15.04 -6.21 -11.01
N LEU A 170 -14.14 -5.32 -10.64
CA LEU A 170 -12.74 -5.38 -11.02
C LEU A 170 -11.91 -6.17 -9.99
N PRO A 171 -10.89 -6.93 -10.42
CA PRO A 171 -10.04 -7.66 -9.49
C PRO A 171 -9.03 -6.74 -8.80
N VAL A 172 -8.92 -6.89 -7.48
CA VAL A 172 -7.81 -6.34 -6.70
C VAL A 172 -6.60 -7.22 -6.93
N ILE A 173 -5.55 -6.67 -7.53
CA ILE A 173 -4.32 -7.39 -7.86
C ILE A 173 -3.25 -7.27 -6.78
N TRP A 174 -3.31 -6.23 -5.95
CA TRP A 174 -2.45 -6.03 -4.80
C TRP A 174 -3.19 -5.24 -3.72
N HIS A 175 -2.90 -5.60 -2.49
CA HIS A 175 -3.46 -4.97 -1.31
C HIS A 175 -2.38 -4.81 -0.25
N ALA A 176 -2.40 -3.67 0.43
CA ALA A 176 -1.63 -3.44 1.63
C ALA A 176 -2.45 -2.66 2.65
N TYR A 177 -2.20 -2.91 3.91
CA TYR A 177 -2.66 -2.03 4.96
C TYR A 177 -1.59 -1.80 6.02
N ALA A 178 -1.67 -0.66 6.66
CA ALA A 178 -0.85 -0.31 7.81
C ALA A 178 -1.74 0.19 8.93
N SER A 179 -1.63 -0.41 10.11
CA SER A 179 -2.36 -0.06 11.33
C SER A 179 -1.43 0.45 12.41
N GLY A 180 -2.00 1.05 13.48
CA GLY A 180 -1.22 1.64 14.55
C GLY A 180 -0.58 2.99 14.19
N LEU A 181 -1.16 3.72 13.24
CA LEU A 181 -0.58 4.96 12.70
C LEU A 181 -0.98 6.23 13.45
N LEU A 182 -1.83 6.13 14.47
CA LEU A 182 -2.31 7.31 15.19
C LEU A 182 -1.32 7.72 16.29
N TYR A 183 -1.16 9.04 16.42
CA TYR A 183 -0.52 9.67 17.58
C TYR A 183 -1.60 10.25 18.51
N GLY A 184 -1.59 9.85 19.77
CA GLY A 184 -2.68 10.18 20.68
C GLY A 184 -4.00 9.55 20.23
N ASN A 185 -5.11 10.28 20.30
CA ASN A 185 -6.44 9.72 20.07
C ASN A 185 -6.99 9.96 18.64
N SER A 186 -6.33 10.72 17.76
CA SER A 186 -6.95 11.09 16.48
C SER A 186 -6.05 11.65 15.38
N HIS A 187 -4.74 11.76 15.58
CA HIS A 187 -3.86 12.32 14.55
C HIS A 187 -2.91 11.27 13.97
N PHE A 188 -2.77 11.24 12.64
CA PHE A 188 -1.78 10.41 11.99
C PHE A 188 -0.36 10.86 12.37
N ASN A 189 0.46 9.92 12.79
CA ASN A 189 1.89 10.12 12.83
C ASN A 189 2.43 10.03 11.40
N MET A 190 2.67 11.17 10.76
CA MET A 190 3.06 11.23 9.36
C MET A 190 4.36 10.50 9.07
N GLN A 191 5.37 10.60 9.96
CA GLN A 191 6.63 9.88 9.76
C GLN A 191 6.42 8.38 9.81
N LEU A 192 5.63 7.90 10.77
CA LEU A 192 5.30 6.49 10.89
C LEU A 192 4.50 5.99 9.68
N THR A 193 3.56 6.82 9.19
CA THR A 193 2.73 6.50 8.02
C THR A 193 3.57 6.43 6.75
N LEU A 194 4.52 7.35 6.53
CA LEU A 194 5.46 7.29 5.41
C LEU A 194 6.36 6.05 5.48
N ASN A 195 6.85 5.72 6.66
CA ASN A 195 7.64 4.51 6.88
C ASN A 195 6.81 3.25 6.54
N ALA A 196 5.53 3.23 6.93
CA ALA A 196 4.62 2.13 6.64
C ALA A 196 4.34 1.97 5.14
N VAL A 197 4.14 3.08 4.40
CA VAL A 197 4.03 3.07 2.94
C VAL A 197 5.29 2.44 2.32
N ASN A 198 6.46 2.93 2.68
CA ASN A 198 7.72 2.42 2.15
C ASN A 198 7.94 0.94 2.49
N GLN A 199 7.55 0.52 3.70
CA GLN A 199 7.64 -0.88 4.10
C GLN A 199 6.69 -1.77 3.29
N ALA A 200 5.47 -1.34 3.01
CA ALA A 200 4.54 -2.10 2.18
C ALA A 200 5.11 -2.36 0.78
N PHE A 201 5.72 -1.34 0.18
CA PHE A 201 6.39 -1.51 -1.10
C PHE A 201 7.66 -2.36 -0.98
N ALA A 202 8.46 -2.25 0.07
CA ALA A 202 9.63 -3.08 0.29
C ALA A 202 9.27 -4.57 0.46
N GLN A 203 8.13 -4.88 1.09
CA GLN A 203 7.59 -6.24 1.22
C GLN A 203 7.03 -6.79 -0.11
N SER A 204 6.87 -5.93 -1.13
CA SER A 204 6.27 -6.26 -2.43
C SER A 204 7.26 -6.08 -3.58
N PRO A 205 8.40 -6.81 -3.61
CA PRO A 205 9.43 -6.65 -4.65
C PRO A 205 8.95 -7.08 -6.05
N TYR A 206 7.92 -7.89 -6.13
CA TYR A 206 7.26 -8.33 -7.37
C TYR A 206 6.48 -7.22 -8.07
N LEU A 207 6.12 -6.13 -7.38
CA LEU A 207 5.52 -4.95 -7.98
C LEU A 207 6.56 -4.17 -8.78
N SER A 208 6.84 -4.61 -9.99
CA SER A 208 7.80 -3.95 -10.88
C SER A 208 7.52 -4.31 -12.34
N ASN A 209 7.63 -3.32 -13.23
CA ASN A 209 7.75 -3.56 -14.66
C ASN A 209 9.19 -3.42 -15.17
N LYS A 210 10.15 -3.21 -14.27
CA LYS A 210 11.57 -3.23 -14.61
C LYS A 210 12.03 -4.69 -14.70
N GLN A 211 12.51 -5.06 -15.88
CA GLN A 211 13.24 -6.29 -16.12
C GLN A 211 14.70 -6.16 -15.69
#